data_5b070afdc470ac458f64b74a84a8f205
#
_entry.id   5b070afdc470ac458f64b74a84a8f205
#
_cell.length_a   1.000
_cell.length_b   1.000
_cell.length_c   1.000
_cell.angle_alpha   90.00
_cell.angle_beta   90.00
_cell.angle_gamma   90.00
#
_symmetry.space_group_name_H-M   'P 1'
#
loop_
_entity.id
_entity.type
_entity.pdbx_description
1 polymer ?
#
loop_
_entity_poly.entity_id
_entity_poly.type
_entity_poly.pdbx_seq_one_letter_code
_entity_poly.pdbx_strand_id
1 'polypeptide(L)'
;MADLLEWILEQVGTAKVWQTSFSISEEFLRRLYFIEKSGRVKEFHLVLDHKATNKTLKLWSFITQVIERTYLTDNHSKLLLVEADSGQKVAVVTSQNLTRGNRHESAFISTDTDIFNTLHTQVKDLIDNHSVPLQDLFIQRQT
;
A
#
# COMPACT_ATOMS: atom_id res chain seq x y z
N MET A 1 1.23 10.84 -2.70
CA MET A 1 1.77 9.45 -2.78
C MET A 1 1.42 8.75 -4.09
N ALA A 2 0.20 8.89 -4.60
CA ALA A 2 -0.16 8.28 -5.89
C ALA A 2 0.69 8.80 -7.06
N ASP A 3 1.02 10.09 -7.07
CA ASP A 3 1.89 10.66 -8.09
C ASP A 3 3.29 10.04 -8.06
N LEU A 4 3.82 9.80 -6.87
CA LEU A 4 5.11 9.16 -6.70
C LEU A 4 5.09 7.71 -7.22
N LEU A 5 4.03 6.96 -6.89
CA LEU A 5 3.87 5.59 -7.37
C LEU A 5 3.78 5.56 -8.90
N GLU A 6 2.97 6.43 -9.51
CA GLU A 6 2.90 6.50 -10.97
C GLU A 6 4.25 6.81 -11.60
N TRP A 7 4.97 7.77 -11.04
CA TRP A 7 6.30 8.13 -11.54
C TRP A 7 7.27 6.96 -11.47
N ILE A 8 7.28 6.22 -10.34
CA ILE A 8 8.14 5.04 -10.21
C ILE A 8 7.78 3.99 -11.25
N LEU A 9 6.48 3.69 -11.44
CA LEU A 9 6.02 2.71 -12.41
C LEU A 9 6.38 3.11 -13.85
N GLU A 10 6.38 4.39 -14.17
CA GLU A 10 6.84 4.88 -15.48
C GLU A 10 8.32 4.59 -15.69
N GLN A 11 9.12 4.63 -14.63
CA GLN A 11 10.56 4.37 -14.71
C GLN A 11 10.89 2.88 -14.76
N VAL A 12 10.19 2.03 -14.02
CA VAL A 12 10.56 0.62 -13.84
C VAL A 12 9.67 -0.35 -14.59
N GLY A 13 8.50 0.08 -15.06
CA GLY A 13 7.55 -0.77 -15.77
C GLY A 13 6.67 -1.58 -14.82
N THR A 14 6.13 -2.70 -15.32
CA THR A 14 5.21 -3.57 -14.57
C THR A 14 5.87 -4.10 -13.30
N ALA A 15 5.14 -4.05 -12.20
CA ALA A 15 5.69 -4.33 -10.87
C ALA A 15 4.67 -4.91 -9.90
N LYS A 16 5.18 -5.51 -8.83
CA LYS A 16 4.45 -5.81 -7.59
C LYS A 16 4.68 -4.67 -6.62
N VAL A 17 3.65 -4.31 -5.86
CA VAL A 17 3.68 -3.16 -4.95
C VAL A 17 3.19 -3.57 -3.56
N TRP A 18 3.92 -3.15 -2.55
CA TRP A 18 3.52 -3.24 -1.13
C TRP A 18 3.47 -1.84 -0.57
N GLN A 19 2.39 -1.49 0.07
CA GLN A 19 2.24 -0.17 0.66
C GLN A 19 1.67 -0.27 2.06
N THR A 20 2.31 0.42 3.01
CA THR A 20 1.82 0.53 4.38
C THR A 20 1.42 1.96 4.66
N SER A 21 0.36 2.15 5.42
CA SER A 21 -0.12 3.46 5.84
C SER A 21 -0.97 3.32 7.10
N PHE A 22 -1.20 4.43 7.81
CA PHE A 22 -2.17 4.44 8.89
C PHE A 22 -3.59 4.34 8.34
N SER A 23 -3.91 5.14 7.33
CA SER A 23 -5.24 5.20 6.72
C SER A 23 -5.16 5.48 5.22
N ILE A 24 -6.29 5.35 4.54
CA ILE A 24 -6.39 5.53 3.10
C ILE A 24 -7.60 6.42 2.77
N SER A 25 -7.49 7.25 1.73
CA SER A 25 -8.56 8.10 1.25
C SER A 25 -9.22 7.54 0.00
N GLU A 26 -10.46 7.96 -0.25
CA GLU A 26 -11.18 7.62 -1.48
C GLU A 26 -10.45 8.14 -2.72
N GLU A 27 -9.87 9.34 -2.64
CA GLU A 27 -9.12 9.93 -3.74
C GLU A 27 -7.93 9.06 -4.15
N PHE A 28 -7.17 8.54 -3.18
CA PHE A 28 -6.08 7.63 -3.45
C PHE A 28 -6.56 6.35 -4.11
N LEU A 29 -7.68 5.78 -3.64
CA LEU A 29 -8.25 4.56 -4.20
C LEU A 29 -8.69 4.76 -5.64
N ARG A 30 -9.25 5.90 -5.98
CA ARG A 30 -9.62 6.22 -7.37
C ARG A 30 -8.39 6.27 -8.27
N ARG A 31 -7.32 6.87 -7.79
CA ARG A 31 -6.05 6.91 -8.53
C ARG A 31 -5.47 5.50 -8.73
N LEU A 32 -5.52 4.66 -7.70
CA LEU A 32 -5.09 3.27 -7.79
C LEU A 32 -5.90 2.47 -8.81
N TYR A 33 -7.19 2.71 -8.87
CA TYR A 33 -8.06 2.06 -9.85
C TYR A 33 -7.54 2.26 -11.29
N PHE A 34 -7.18 3.48 -11.64
CA PHE A 34 -6.65 3.78 -12.96
C PHE A 34 -5.24 3.19 -13.17
N ILE A 35 -4.41 3.21 -12.15
CA ILE A 35 -3.08 2.61 -12.21
C ILE A 35 -3.20 1.10 -12.45
N GLU A 36 -4.09 0.43 -11.73
CA GLU A 36 -4.32 -1.00 -11.88
C GLU A 36 -4.87 -1.34 -13.27
N LYS A 37 -5.82 -0.56 -13.76
CA LYS A 37 -6.37 -0.77 -15.10
C LYS A 37 -5.34 -0.59 -16.22
N SER A 38 -4.28 0.16 -15.97
CA SER A 38 -3.20 0.33 -16.95
C SER A 38 -2.35 -0.95 -17.12
N GLY A 39 -2.50 -1.94 -16.26
CA GLY A 39 -1.75 -3.19 -16.27
C GLY A 39 -0.33 -3.08 -15.72
N ARG A 40 0.05 -1.93 -15.18
CA ARG A 40 1.40 -1.70 -14.64
C ARG A 40 1.63 -2.32 -13.26
N VAL A 41 0.56 -2.63 -12.54
CA VAL A 41 0.64 -3.28 -11.22
C VAL A 41 0.08 -4.69 -11.31
N LYS A 42 0.91 -5.70 -11.04
CA LYS A 42 0.52 -7.10 -11.04
C LYS A 42 -0.15 -7.52 -9.74
N GLU A 43 0.41 -7.07 -8.64
CA GLU A 43 -0.09 -7.33 -7.30
C GLU A 43 0.04 -6.08 -6.47
N PHE A 44 -0.98 -5.74 -5.72
CA PHE A 44 -0.94 -4.64 -4.78
C PHE A 44 -1.32 -5.16 -3.39
N HIS A 45 -0.39 -5.03 -2.44
CA HIS A 45 -0.59 -5.41 -1.04
C HIS A 45 -0.67 -4.14 -0.20
N LEU A 46 -1.79 -3.93 0.46
CA LEU A 46 -2.03 -2.76 1.30
C LEU A 46 -2.12 -3.16 2.76
N VAL A 47 -1.34 -2.49 3.61
CA VAL A 47 -1.37 -2.70 5.07
C VAL A 47 -1.78 -1.39 5.73
N LEU A 48 -2.87 -1.45 6.49
CA LEU A 48 -3.43 -0.30 7.20
C LEU A 48 -3.47 -0.55 8.71
N ASP A 49 -3.48 0.55 9.49
CA ASP A 49 -3.63 0.43 10.94
C ASP A 49 -5.06 0.06 11.32
N HIS A 50 -5.23 -0.87 12.25
CA HIS A 50 -6.54 -1.33 12.68
C HIS A 50 -7.36 -0.23 13.38
N LYS A 51 -6.72 0.81 13.92
CA LYS A 51 -7.42 1.96 14.52
C LYS A 51 -8.19 2.77 13.49
N ALA A 52 -7.83 2.66 12.21
CA ALA A 52 -8.54 3.30 11.11
C ALA A 52 -9.67 2.43 10.54
N THR A 53 -10.03 1.34 11.19
CA THR A 53 -10.97 0.32 10.68
C THR A 53 -12.31 0.93 10.26
N ASN A 54 -12.91 1.80 11.08
CA ASN A 54 -14.22 2.39 10.77
C ASN A 54 -14.19 3.17 9.45
N LYS A 55 -13.16 3.97 9.24
CA LYS A 55 -12.98 4.71 8.00
C LYS A 55 -12.71 3.77 6.83
N THR A 56 -11.90 2.76 7.03
CA THR A 56 -11.56 1.76 6.02
C THR A 56 -12.80 0.97 5.59
N LEU A 57 -13.64 0.57 6.53
CA LEU A 57 -14.88 -0.16 6.23
C LEU A 57 -15.88 0.67 5.40
N LYS A 58 -15.93 1.98 5.59
CA LYS A 58 -16.77 2.86 4.77
C LYS A 58 -16.34 2.86 3.30
N LEU A 59 -15.09 2.55 3.02
CA LEU A 59 -14.54 2.47 1.68
C LEU A 59 -14.49 1.03 1.15
N TRP A 60 -15.09 0.07 1.87
CA TRP A 60 -15.00 -1.37 1.58
C TRP A 60 -15.30 -1.71 0.13
N SER A 61 -16.42 -1.26 -0.38
CA SER A 61 -16.82 -1.58 -1.76
C SER A 61 -15.83 -1.04 -2.79
N PHE A 62 -15.20 0.07 -2.48
CA PHE A 62 -14.15 0.66 -3.33
C PHE A 62 -12.85 -0.14 -3.25
N ILE A 63 -12.44 -0.48 -2.04
CA ILE A 63 -11.18 -1.19 -1.79
C ILE A 63 -11.21 -2.56 -2.47
N THR A 64 -12.31 -3.31 -2.34
CA THR A 64 -12.42 -4.66 -2.91
C THR A 64 -12.41 -4.66 -4.44
N GLN A 65 -12.81 -3.56 -5.08
CA GLN A 65 -12.73 -3.45 -6.53
C GLN A 65 -11.32 -3.13 -7.02
N VAL A 66 -10.49 -2.55 -6.17
CA VAL A 66 -9.16 -2.06 -6.53
C VAL A 66 -8.06 -2.93 -5.95
N ILE A 67 -8.20 -3.35 -4.68
CA ILE A 67 -7.15 -4.06 -3.96
C ILE A 67 -7.73 -5.31 -3.29
N GLU A 68 -7.35 -6.48 -3.77
CA GLU A 68 -7.77 -7.74 -3.17
C GLU A 68 -7.03 -8.03 -1.85
N ARG A 69 -5.80 -7.55 -1.74
CA ARG A 69 -4.90 -7.89 -0.63
C ARG A 69 -4.74 -6.69 0.30
N THR A 70 -5.73 -6.49 1.16
CA THR A 70 -5.72 -5.45 2.19
C THR A 70 -5.71 -6.11 3.56
N TYR A 71 -4.80 -5.66 4.42
CA TYR A 71 -4.56 -6.24 5.73
C TYR A 71 -4.60 -5.16 6.81
N LEU A 72 -5.10 -5.53 7.98
CA LEU A 72 -5.15 -4.65 9.15
C LEU A 72 -4.22 -5.17 10.23
N THR A 73 -3.42 -4.28 10.78
CA THR A 73 -2.49 -4.60 11.85
C THR A 73 -2.22 -3.36 12.70
N ASP A 74 -1.42 -3.51 13.73
CA ASP A 74 -0.92 -2.37 14.50
C ASP A 74 0.26 -1.77 13.73
N ASN A 75 -0.02 -0.75 12.93
CA ASN A 75 0.97 -0.23 11.97
C ASN A 75 1.03 1.29 11.95
N HIS A 76 2.20 1.83 12.22
CA HIS A 76 2.52 3.24 12.06
C HIS A 76 3.55 3.51 10.95
N SER A 77 4.04 2.46 10.29
CA SER A 77 4.99 2.64 9.20
C SER A 77 4.29 3.17 7.94
N LYS A 78 5.03 3.92 7.14
CA LYS A 78 4.56 4.48 5.89
C LYS A 78 5.60 4.17 4.82
N LEU A 79 5.44 3.00 4.21
CA LEU A 79 6.39 2.46 3.25
C LEU A 79 5.71 2.25 1.90
N LEU A 80 6.49 2.44 0.85
CA LEU A 80 6.12 2.02 -0.50
C LEU A 80 7.27 1.17 -1.06
N LEU A 81 6.99 -0.08 -1.39
CA LEU A 81 7.96 -1.00 -1.95
C LEU A 81 7.50 -1.43 -3.33
N VAL A 82 8.37 -1.29 -4.32
CA VAL A 82 8.09 -1.64 -5.71
C VAL A 82 9.15 -2.62 -6.20
N GLU A 83 8.70 -3.78 -6.68
CA GLU A 83 9.56 -4.78 -7.29
C GLU A 83 9.12 -4.99 -8.73
N ALA A 84 9.91 -4.49 -9.66
CA ALA A 84 9.62 -4.56 -11.09
C ALA A 84 9.94 -5.94 -11.67
N ASP A 85 9.25 -6.31 -12.74
CA ASP A 85 9.53 -7.52 -13.50
C ASP A 85 10.97 -7.54 -14.03
N SER A 86 11.54 -6.37 -14.31
CA SER A 86 12.94 -6.22 -14.74
C SER A 86 13.95 -6.58 -13.64
N GLY A 87 13.52 -6.73 -12.40
CA GLY A 87 14.38 -6.95 -11.25
C GLY A 87 14.74 -5.68 -10.49
N GLN A 88 14.38 -4.49 -10.99
CA GLN A 88 14.59 -3.24 -10.27
C GLN A 88 13.72 -3.19 -9.01
N LYS A 89 14.30 -2.72 -7.92
CA LYS A 89 13.62 -2.61 -6.63
C LYS A 89 13.73 -1.18 -6.13
N VAL A 90 12.60 -0.63 -5.67
CA VAL A 90 12.52 0.74 -5.14
C VAL A 90 11.85 0.70 -3.79
N ALA A 91 12.49 1.32 -2.81
CA ALA A 91 11.93 1.46 -1.46
C ALA A 91 11.73 2.95 -1.16
N VAL A 92 10.55 3.30 -0.69
CA VAL A 92 10.22 4.65 -0.25
C VAL A 92 9.82 4.60 1.21
N VAL A 93 10.51 5.39 2.04
CA VAL A 93 10.12 5.64 3.43
C VAL A 93 9.60 7.06 3.50
N THR A 94 8.38 7.24 3.96
CA THR A 94 7.73 8.55 3.93
C THR A 94 6.98 8.83 5.24
N SER A 95 6.73 10.11 5.52
CA SER A 95 5.85 10.55 6.58
C SER A 95 4.38 10.66 6.12
N GLN A 96 4.12 10.51 4.81
CA GLN A 96 2.78 10.70 4.25
C GLN A 96 1.87 9.50 4.46
N ASN A 97 0.69 9.72 5.04
CA ASN A 97 -0.42 8.79 4.93
C ASN A 97 -1.03 8.87 3.53
N LEU A 98 -1.85 7.86 3.18
CA LEU A 98 -2.62 7.83 1.93
C LEU A 98 -3.89 8.67 2.07
N THR A 99 -3.75 9.84 2.70
CA THR A 99 -4.81 10.81 2.93
C THR A 99 -4.32 12.19 2.55
N ARG A 100 -5.27 13.08 2.29
CA ARG A 100 -4.97 14.47 2.04
C ARG A 100 -4.57 15.16 3.34
N GLY A 101 -3.45 15.90 3.33
CA GLY A 101 -3.00 16.65 4.49
C GLY A 101 -2.29 17.93 4.10
N ASN A 102 -2.38 18.95 4.97
CA ASN A 102 -1.71 20.24 4.78
C ASN A 102 -0.37 20.29 5.51
N ARG A 103 0.21 19.15 5.85
CA ARG A 103 1.49 19.07 6.56
C ARG A 103 2.65 19.00 5.59
N HIS A 104 3.78 19.54 6.00
CA HIS A 104 5.04 19.29 5.32
C HIS A 104 5.39 17.81 5.49
N GLU A 105 5.61 17.15 4.37
CA GLU A 105 5.94 15.72 4.36
C GLU A 105 7.31 15.52 3.72
N SER A 106 7.97 14.46 4.12
CA SER A 106 9.27 14.08 3.56
C SER A 106 9.26 12.63 3.12
N ALA A 107 10.09 12.32 2.14
CA ALA A 107 10.26 10.96 1.65
C ALA A 107 11.72 10.68 1.38
N PHE A 108 12.14 9.45 1.69
CA PHE A 108 13.45 8.91 1.35
C PHE A 108 13.24 7.81 0.32
N ILE A 109 13.90 7.90 -0.82
CA ILE A 109 13.77 6.94 -1.91
C ILE A 109 15.12 6.25 -2.11
N SER A 110 15.11 4.92 -2.15
CA SER A 110 16.31 4.10 -2.34
C SER A 110 16.07 3.04 -3.41
N THR A 111 17.08 2.83 -4.24
CA THR A 111 17.13 1.71 -5.19
C THR A 111 18.07 0.60 -4.71
N ASP A 112 18.55 0.68 -3.48
CA ASP A 112 19.43 -0.33 -2.89
C ASP A 112 18.65 -1.61 -2.61
N THR A 113 19.12 -2.72 -3.14
CA THR A 113 18.47 -4.03 -3.02
C THR A 113 18.43 -4.52 -1.57
N ASP A 114 19.47 -4.28 -0.78
CA ASP A 114 19.52 -4.74 0.61
C ASP A 114 18.51 -3.97 1.47
N ILE A 115 18.38 -2.67 1.25
CA ILE A 115 17.35 -1.85 1.93
C ILE A 115 15.95 -2.35 1.57
N PHE A 116 15.68 -2.56 0.29
CA PHE A 116 14.40 -3.11 -0.15
C PHE A 116 14.12 -4.45 0.51
N ASN A 117 15.06 -5.38 0.45
CA ASN A 117 14.87 -6.73 0.98
C ASN A 117 14.62 -6.72 2.50
N THR A 118 15.30 -5.87 3.25
CA THR A 118 15.09 -5.72 4.68
C THR A 118 13.67 -5.24 4.98
N LEU A 119 13.23 -4.19 4.31
CA LEU A 119 11.89 -3.63 4.51
C LEU A 119 10.80 -4.58 4.01
N HIS A 120 11.02 -5.24 2.89
CA HIS A 120 10.09 -6.22 2.34
C HIS A 120 9.88 -7.41 3.28
N THR A 121 10.96 -7.92 3.88
CA THR A 121 10.88 -8.99 4.87
C THR A 121 10.04 -8.57 6.07
N GLN A 122 10.21 -7.34 6.55
CA GLN A 122 9.42 -6.80 7.66
C GLN A 122 7.94 -6.68 7.30
N VAL A 123 7.62 -6.19 6.10
CA VAL A 123 6.22 -6.06 5.65
C VAL A 123 5.58 -7.44 5.48
N LYS A 124 6.30 -8.40 4.91
CA LYS A 124 5.80 -9.78 4.78
C LYS A 124 5.53 -10.41 6.14
N ASP A 125 6.40 -10.20 7.12
CA ASP A 125 6.18 -10.70 8.47
C ASP A 125 4.94 -10.08 9.11
N LEU A 126 4.72 -8.78 8.93
CA LEU A 126 3.48 -8.12 9.38
C LEU A 126 2.25 -8.78 8.76
N ILE A 127 2.26 -9.00 7.47
CA ILE A 127 1.12 -9.58 6.75
C ILE A 127 0.87 -11.01 7.21
N ASP A 128 1.91 -11.84 7.24
CA ASP A 128 1.77 -13.28 7.47
C ASP A 128 1.48 -13.63 8.93
N ASN A 129 2.04 -12.89 9.88
CA ASN A 129 2.06 -13.27 11.30
C ASN A 129 1.35 -12.28 12.23
N HIS A 130 1.06 -11.06 11.79
CA HIS A 130 0.57 -9.99 12.67
C HIS A 130 -0.62 -9.22 12.11
N SER A 131 -1.25 -9.69 11.04
CA SER A 131 -2.35 -8.99 10.41
C SER A 131 -3.59 -9.84 10.27
N VAL A 132 -4.73 -9.17 10.07
CA VAL A 132 -6.01 -9.80 9.73
C VAL A 132 -6.43 -9.27 8.36
N PRO A 133 -6.76 -10.15 7.38
CA PRO A 133 -7.31 -9.67 6.12
C PRO A 133 -8.57 -8.84 6.34
N LEU A 134 -8.67 -7.71 5.68
CA LEU A 134 -9.83 -6.82 5.79
C LEU A 134 -11.14 -7.57 5.46
N GLN A 135 -11.08 -8.46 4.49
CA GLN A 135 -12.20 -9.28 4.06
C GLN A 135 -12.79 -10.10 5.21
N ASP A 136 -11.95 -10.70 6.05
CA ASP A 136 -12.38 -11.51 7.19
C ASP A 136 -13.14 -10.67 8.20
N LEU A 137 -12.65 -9.46 8.47
CA LEU A 137 -13.29 -8.55 9.40
C LEU A 137 -14.67 -8.09 8.90
N PHE A 138 -14.79 -7.84 7.61
CA PHE A 138 -16.05 -7.46 6.97
C PHE A 138 -17.08 -8.58 7.05
N ILE A 139 -16.69 -9.82 6.79
CA ILE A 139 -17.56 -10.99 6.90
C ILE A 139 -18.07 -11.16 8.33
N GLN A 140 -17.20 -11.01 9.32
CA GLN A 140 -17.58 -11.10 10.74
C GLN A 140 -18.64 -10.08 11.13
N ARG A 141 -18.61 -8.87 10.56
CA ARG A 141 -19.61 -7.82 10.86
C ARG A 141 -20.95 -8.05 10.20
N GLN A 142 -21.02 -8.84 9.16
CA GLN A 142 -22.26 -9.18 8.46
C GLN A 142 -23.00 -10.35 9.09
N THR A 143 -22.31 -11.11 9.89
CA THR A 143 -22.91 -12.25 10.60
C THR A 143 -23.33 -11.86 12.01
#